data_1c838038d1f0c8e8aa169cce41a3d874
#
_entry.id   1c838038d1f0c8e8aa169cce41a3d874
#
_cell.length_a   1.000
_cell.length_b   1.000
_cell.length_c   1.000
_cell.angle_alpha   90.00
_cell.angle_beta   90.00
_cell.angle_gamma   90.00
#
_symmetry.space_group_name_H-M   'P 1'
#
loop_
_entity.id
_entity.type
_entity.pdbx_description
1 polymer ?
#
loop_
_entity_poly.entity_id
_entity_poly.type
_entity_poly.pdbx_seq_one_letter_code
_entity_poly.pdbx_strand_id
1 'polypeptide(L)'
;MLRVRAETTKNRLERVVPYSAPTGVLLQRYLAHRATLSRARGPLFLSESRRNKAQPLSLWTWSKVVRHIAIAAGVPQFSTHTTRHLCLTDLARMGWELHAIATFAGHRSTETTLTYIHLSGRELAGKLARGMDQIHAWRVETLARLGEQETGRR
;
A
#
# COMPACT_ATOMS: atom_id res chain seq x y z
N MET A 1 -11.35 3.94 5.37
CA MET A 1 -10.42 2.99 6.02
C MET A 1 -11.10 1.64 6.16
N LEU A 2 -10.34 0.54 5.97
CA LEU A 2 -10.79 -0.83 6.18
C LEU A 2 -10.19 -1.37 7.47
N ARG A 3 -11.02 -1.93 8.35
CA ARG A 3 -10.56 -2.66 9.54
C ARG A 3 -10.44 -4.14 9.21
N VAL A 4 -9.24 -4.66 9.24
CA VAL A 4 -8.97 -6.08 9.07
C VAL A 4 -8.93 -6.71 10.47
N ARG A 5 -9.91 -7.56 10.77
CA ARG A 5 -10.06 -8.16 12.09
C ARG A 5 -9.02 -9.25 12.33
N ALA A 6 -8.61 -9.41 13.58
CA ALA A 6 -7.63 -10.42 13.99
C ALA A 6 -8.01 -11.84 13.56
N GLU A 7 -9.30 -12.18 13.68
CA GLU A 7 -9.80 -13.54 13.36
C GLU A 7 -9.63 -13.89 11.87
N THR A 8 -9.58 -12.88 11.00
CA THR A 8 -9.46 -13.06 9.53
C THR A 8 -8.02 -13.06 9.04
N THR A 9 -7.05 -12.85 9.92
CA THR A 9 -5.63 -12.79 9.57
C THR A 9 -4.86 -13.99 10.07
N LYS A 10 -3.93 -14.50 9.25
CA LYS A 10 -3.02 -15.59 9.64
C LYS A 10 -2.21 -15.24 10.91
N ASN A 11 -1.92 -13.97 11.11
CA ASN A 11 -1.12 -13.47 12.22
C ASN A 11 -1.93 -13.12 13.47
N ARG A 12 -3.25 -13.22 13.41
CA ARG A 12 -4.19 -12.82 14.47
C ARG A 12 -3.96 -11.36 14.96
N LEU A 13 -3.46 -10.50 14.08
CA LEU A 13 -3.27 -9.07 14.36
C LEU A 13 -4.31 -8.26 13.61
N GLU A 14 -5.03 -7.43 14.38
CA GLU A 14 -5.92 -6.44 13.83
C GLU A 14 -5.12 -5.29 13.22
N ARG A 15 -5.60 -4.74 12.11
CA ARG A 15 -5.02 -3.53 11.53
C ARG A 15 -6.06 -2.71 10.79
N VAL A 16 -5.80 -1.42 10.70
CA VAL A 16 -6.55 -0.50 9.87
C VAL A 16 -5.75 -0.23 8.59
N VAL A 17 -6.38 -0.44 7.45
CA VAL A 17 -5.79 -0.20 6.14
C VAL A 17 -6.45 1.04 5.54
N PRO A 18 -5.73 2.15 5.39
CA PRO A 18 -6.22 3.31 4.68
C PRO A 18 -6.36 3.00 3.19
N TYR A 19 -7.24 3.71 2.52
CA TYR A 19 -7.40 3.65 1.07
C TYR A 19 -7.67 5.04 0.50
N SER A 20 -7.34 5.24 -0.77
CA SER A 20 -7.54 6.49 -1.48
C SER A 20 -9.03 6.79 -1.74
N ALA A 21 -9.36 8.04 -1.99
CA ALA A 21 -10.73 8.44 -2.33
C ALA A 21 -11.30 7.68 -3.54
N PRO A 22 -10.56 7.49 -4.66
CA PRO A 22 -11.02 6.67 -5.78
C PRO A 22 -11.32 5.22 -5.39
N THR A 23 -10.48 4.59 -4.56
CA THR A 23 -10.74 3.24 -4.03
C THR A 23 -12.00 3.22 -3.18
N GLY A 24 -12.26 4.28 -2.40
CA GLY A 24 -13.48 4.42 -1.62
C GLY A 24 -14.74 4.42 -2.50
N VAL A 25 -14.71 5.15 -3.61
CA VAL A 25 -15.82 5.19 -4.58
C VAL A 25 -16.09 3.79 -5.18
N LEU A 26 -15.02 3.09 -5.59
CA LEU A 26 -15.13 1.73 -6.13
C LEU A 26 -15.71 0.77 -5.08
N LEU A 27 -15.26 0.87 -3.84
CA LEU A 27 -15.77 0.05 -2.75
C LEU A 27 -17.24 0.31 -2.47
N GLN A 28 -17.68 1.56 -2.48
CA GLN A 28 -19.09 1.93 -2.30
C GLN A 28 -19.96 1.35 -3.42
N ARG A 29 -19.51 1.46 -4.68
CA ARG A 29 -20.23 0.86 -5.83
C ARG A 29 -20.32 -0.66 -5.69
N TYR A 30 -19.21 -1.29 -5.29
CA TYR A 30 -19.21 -2.73 -5.04
C TYR A 30 -20.16 -3.12 -3.90
N LEU A 31 -20.20 -2.38 -2.79
CA LEU A 31 -21.10 -2.66 -1.68
C LEU A 31 -22.57 -2.52 -2.09
N ALA A 32 -22.91 -1.54 -2.92
CA ALA A 32 -24.26 -1.40 -3.48
C ALA A 32 -24.62 -2.62 -4.34
N HIS A 33 -23.71 -3.04 -5.24
CA HIS A 33 -23.90 -4.26 -6.04
C HIS A 33 -23.98 -5.52 -5.16
N ARG A 34 -23.09 -5.66 -4.16
CA ARG A 34 -23.13 -6.79 -3.22
C ARG A 34 -24.47 -6.90 -2.50
N ALA A 35 -25.12 -5.76 -2.16
CA ALA A 35 -26.42 -5.75 -1.51
C ALA A 35 -27.54 -6.33 -2.38
N THR A 36 -27.38 -6.33 -3.72
CA THR A 36 -28.31 -7.01 -4.64
C THR A 36 -28.12 -8.53 -4.63
N LEU A 37 -26.93 -9.02 -4.31
CA LEU A 37 -26.64 -10.46 -4.22
C LEU A 37 -27.05 -11.04 -2.86
N SER A 38 -26.72 -10.34 -1.77
CA SER A 38 -27.08 -10.72 -0.41
C SER A 38 -27.00 -9.53 0.55
N ARG A 39 -28.05 -9.35 1.35
CA ARG A 39 -28.09 -8.38 2.45
C ARG A 39 -27.51 -8.95 3.76
N ALA A 40 -27.19 -10.25 3.81
CA ALA A 40 -26.64 -10.88 4.99
C ALA A 40 -25.26 -10.27 5.36
N ARG A 41 -25.02 -10.13 6.66
CA ARG A 41 -23.70 -9.80 7.17
C ARG A 41 -22.77 -11.00 6.96
N GLY A 42 -21.51 -10.76 6.59
CA GLY A 42 -20.55 -11.84 6.36
C GLY A 42 -19.39 -11.41 5.46
N PRO A 43 -18.83 -12.32 4.67
CA PRO A 43 -17.70 -12.05 3.79
C PRO A 43 -17.95 -10.88 2.86
N LEU A 44 -16.91 -10.07 2.66
CA LEU A 44 -17.00 -8.88 1.81
C LEU A 44 -17.24 -9.27 0.36
N PHE A 45 -16.47 -10.23 -0.17
CA PHE A 45 -16.53 -10.65 -1.56
C PHE A 45 -17.39 -11.91 -1.72
N LEU A 46 -18.39 -11.83 -2.59
CA LEU A 46 -19.31 -12.92 -2.88
C LEU A 46 -19.14 -13.42 -4.31
N SER A 47 -19.43 -14.69 -4.51
CA SER A 47 -19.44 -15.31 -5.83
C SER A 47 -20.73 -14.97 -6.59
N GLU A 48 -20.59 -14.64 -7.88
CA GLU A 48 -21.70 -14.42 -8.82
C GLU A 48 -21.92 -15.61 -9.76
N SER A 49 -21.14 -16.68 -9.58
CA SER A 49 -21.28 -17.88 -10.42
C SER A 49 -22.66 -18.53 -10.20
N ARG A 50 -23.21 -19.12 -11.25
CA ARG A 50 -24.50 -19.82 -11.17
C ARG A 50 -24.55 -20.88 -10.08
N ARG A 51 -23.44 -21.61 -9.88
CA ARG A 51 -23.34 -22.71 -8.91
C ARG A 51 -23.23 -22.23 -7.45
N ASN A 52 -22.50 -21.12 -7.21
CA ASN A 52 -22.16 -20.66 -5.86
C ASN A 52 -22.60 -19.20 -5.63
N LYS A 53 -23.74 -18.84 -6.21
CA LYS A 53 -24.28 -17.46 -6.09
C LYS A 53 -24.42 -17.04 -4.63
N ALA A 54 -23.92 -15.85 -4.33
CA ALA A 54 -23.93 -15.24 -2.99
C ALA A 54 -23.13 -16.02 -1.91
N GLN A 55 -22.40 -17.07 -2.28
CA GLN A 55 -21.46 -17.72 -1.35
C GLN A 55 -20.15 -16.92 -1.28
N PRO A 56 -19.36 -17.07 -0.19
CA PRO A 56 -18.05 -16.45 -0.07
C PRO A 56 -17.16 -16.76 -1.26
N LEU A 57 -16.50 -15.74 -1.81
CA LEU A 57 -15.51 -15.96 -2.86
C LEU A 57 -14.28 -16.65 -2.27
N SER A 58 -13.94 -17.85 -2.76
CA SER A 58 -12.76 -18.58 -2.30
C SER A 58 -11.47 -17.98 -2.84
N LEU A 59 -10.37 -18.11 -2.07
CA LEU A 59 -9.03 -17.69 -2.51
C LEU A 59 -8.60 -18.40 -3.80
N TRP A 60 -9.00 -19.65 -3.97
CA TRP A 60 -8.73 -20.40 -5.20
C TRP A 60 -9.42 -19.79 -6.42
N THR A 61 -10.72 -19.46 -6.29
CA THR A 61 -11.49 -18.78 -7.36
C THR A 61 -10.86 -17.44 -7.68
N TRP A 62 -10.51 -16.65 -6.67
CA TRP A 62 -9.84 -15.37 -6.85
C TRP A 62 -8.52 -15.51 -7.61
N SER A 63 -7.66 -16.47 -7.20
CA SER A 63 -6.38 -16.72 -7.87
C SER A 63 -6.56 -17.18 -9.33
N LYS A 64 -7.60 -18.00 -9.63
CA LYS A 64 -7.93 -18.37 -11.00
C LYS A 64 -8.33 -17.17 -11.85
N VAL A 65 -9.17 -16.27 -11.34
CA VAL A 65 -9.60 -15.06 -12.05
C VAL A 65 -8.39 -14.18 -12.37
N VAL A 66 -7.54 -13.92 -11.37
CA VAL A 66 -6.33 -13.10 -11.55
C VAL A 66 -5.41 -13.74 -12.59
N ARG A 67 -5.20 -15.06 -12.52
CA ARG A 67 -4.37 -15.78 -13.50
C ARG A 67 -4.95 -15.71 -14.91
N HIS A 68 -6.26 -15.86 -15.06
CA HIS A 68 -6.91 -15.78 -16.36
C HIS A 68 -6.73 -14.39 -17.00
N ILE A 69 -6.94 -13.34 -16.21
CA ILE A 69 -6.71 -11.95 -16.64
C ILE A 69 -5.24 -11.73 -17.03
N ALA A 70 -4.31 -12.23 -16.21
CA ALA A 70 -2.87 -12.10 -16.46
C ALA A 70 -2.44 -12.76 -17.78
N ILE A 71 -2.94 -13.96 -18.07
CA ILE A 71 -2.67 -14.67 -19.34
C ILE A 71 -3.27 -13.87 -20.51
N ALA A 72 -4.50 -13.42 -20.40
CA ALA A 72 -5.17 -12.63 -21.46
C ALA A 72 -4.46 -11.29 -21.72
N ALA A 73 -3.83 -10.71 -20.69
CA ALA A 73 -3.03 -9.47 -20.79
C ALA A 73 -1.57 -9.71 -21.24
N GLY A 74 -1.15 -10.94 -21.53
CA GLY A 74 0.23 -11.27 -21.94
C GLY A 74 1.27 -11.21 -20.81
N VAL A 75 0.84 -11.25 -19.55
CA VAL A 75 1.71 -11.22 -18.36
C VAL A 75 1.50 -12.45 -17.45
N PRO A 76 1.77 -13.67 -17.95
CA PRO A 76 1.39 -14.92 -17.30
C PRO A 76 2.02 -15.12 -15.90
N GLN A 77 3.12 -14.42 -15.58
CA GLN A 77 3.80 -14.47 -14.28
C GLN A 77 3.06 -13.66 -13.20
N PHE A 78 2.10 -12.81 -13.61
CA PHE A 78 1.36 -11.97 -12.68
C PHE A 78 0.44 -12.81 -11.78
N SER A 79 0.47 -12.53 -10.49
CA SER A 79 -0.29 -13.27 -9.47
C SER A 79 -0.89 -12.32 -8.45
N THR A 80 -1.71 -12.86 -7.53
CA THR A 80 -2.23 -12.10 -6.40
C THR A 80 -1.12 -11.54 -5.49
N HIS A 81 0.03 -12.23 -5.40
CA HIS A 81 1.20 -11.72 -4.68
C HIS A 81 1.88 -10.58 -5.43
N THR A 82 1.87 -10.59 -6.76
CA THR A 82 2.45 -9.53 -7.58
C THR A 82 1.80 -8.17 -7.31
N THR A 83 0.46 -8.12 -7.14
CA THR A 83 -0.24 -6.88 -6.76
C THR A 83 0.26 -6.31 -5.43
N ARG A 84 0.49 -7.18 -4.44
CA ARG A 84 1.05 -6.78 -3.16
C ARG A 84 2.49 -6.29 -3.30
N HIS A 85 3.33 -7.00 -4.05
CA HIS A 85 4.70 -6.59 -4.33
C HIS A 85 4.77 -5.22 -4.99
N LEU A 86 3.99 -4.98 -6.04
CA LEU A 86 3.92 -3.68 -6.71
C LEU A 86 3.55 -2.57 -5.74
N CYS A 87 2.46 -2.74 -4.98
CA CYS A 87 2.01 -1.74 -4.03
C CYS A 87 3.10 -1.38 -3.00
N LEU A 88 3.77 -2.37 -2.39
CA LEU A 88 4.79 -2.12 -1.37
C LEU A 88 6.06 -1.50 -2.00
N THR A 89 6.43 -1.92 -3.20
CA THR A 89 7.55 -1.34 -3.96
C THR A 89 7.28 0.13 -4.30
N ASP A 90 6.06 0.45 -4.75
CA ASP A 90 5.68 1.82 -5.06
C ASP A 90 5.69 2.71 -3.81
N LEU A 91 5.18 2.24 -2.68
CA LEU A 91 5.28 2.96 -1.40
C LEU A 91 6.74 3.22 -1.01
N ALA A 92 7.63 2.23 -1.17
CA ALA A 92 9.05 2.39 -0.92
C ALA A 92 9.69 3.43 -1.85
N ARG A 93 9.36 3.41 -3.15
CA ARG A 93 9.81 4.41 -4.14
C ARG A 93 9.31 5.81 -3.83
N MET A 94 8.10 5.93 -3.30
CA MET A 94 7.52 7.19 -2.84
C MET A 94 8.16 7.70 -1.53
N GLY A 95 9.10 6.96 -0.96
CA GLY A 95 9.85 7.38 0.22
C GLY A 95 9.16 7.06 1.55
N TRP A 96 8.16 6.19 1.57
CA TRP A 96 7.56 5.75 2.82
C TRP A 96 8.59 5.03 3.69
N GLU A 97 8.52 5.27 4.98
CA GLU A 97 9.38 4.60 5.94
C GLU A 97 9.11 3.09 6.01
N LEU A 98 10.16 2.31 6.21
CA LEU A 98 10.10 0.85 6.28
C LEU A 98 9.06 0.35 7.29
N HIS A 99 9.00 0.98 8.46
CA HIS A 99 8.04 0.62 9.51
C HIS A 99 6.58 0.91 9.10
N ALA A 100 6.34 2.03 8.43
CA ALA A 100 5.01 2.38 7.91
C ALA A 100 4.56 1.37 6.83
N ILE A 101 5.47 0.97 5.92
CA ILE A 101 5.20 -0.05 4.91
C ILE A 101 4.92 -1.41 5.57
N ALA A 102 5.71 -1.82 6.56
CA ALA A 102 5.51 -3.07 7.29
C ALA A 102 4.14 -3.10 8.00
N THR A 103 3.77 -2.01 8.66
CA THR A 103 2.48 -1.85 9.34
C THR A 103 1.32 -1.92 8.35
N PHE A 104 1.40 -1.19 7.25
CA PHE A 104 0.41 -1.21 6.17
C PHE A 104 0.24 -2.62 5.60
N ALA A 105 1.36 -3.30 5.32
CA ALA A 105 1.39 -4.65 4.80
C ALA A 105 0.90 -5.70 5.83
N GLY A 106 1.02 -5.41 7.12
CA GLY A 106 0.77 -6.37 8.20
C GLY A 106 1.88 -7.41 8.32
N HIS A 107 3.13 -7.01 8.09
CA HIS A 107 4.29 -7.84 8.36
C HIS A 107 4.59 -7.86 9.87
N ARG A 108 4.99 -9.01 10.40
CA ARG A 108 5.44 -9.13 11.80
C ARG A 108 6.84 -8.56 12.02
N SER A 109 7.67 -8.63 10.99
CA SER A 109 9.05 -8.15 10.98
C SER A 109 9.26 -7.19 9.80
N THR A 110 10.04 -6.16 10.03
CA THR A 110 10.51 -5.24 8.98
C THR A 110 11.44 -5.93 7.99
N GLU A 111 12.12 -7.02 8.37
CA GLU A 111 12.95 -7.82 7.46
C GLU A 111 12.19 -8.30 6.23
N THR A 112 10.95 -8.77 6.42
CA THR A 112 10.07 -9.16 5.30
C THR A 112 9.82 -7.99 4.36
N THR A 113 9.88 -6.75 4.86
CA THR A 113 9.65 -5.54 4.07
C THR A 113 10.92 -5.13 3.32
N LEU A 114 12.11 -5.46 3.83
CA LEU A 114 13.39 -5.18 3.16
C LEU A 114 13.48 -5.83 1.77
N THR A 115 12.84 -6.98 1.56
CA THR A 115 12.77 -7.64 0.25
C THR A 115 12.14 -6.77 -0.85
N TYR A 116 11.36 -5.77 -0.48
CA TYR A 116 10.70 -4.84 -1.42
C TYR A 116 11.49 -3.55 -1.66
N ILE A 117 12.55 -3.29 -0.88
CA ILE A 117 13.34 -2.08 -0.96
C ILE A 117 14.64 -2.36 -1.73
N HIS A 118 14.50 -2.62 -3.00
CA HIS A 118 15.63 -2.61 -3.92
C HIS A 118 15.80 -1.21 -4.50
N LEU A 119 16.43 -0.32 -3.72
CA LEU A 119 16.85 0.98 -4.27
C LEU A 119 18.01 0.74 -5.23
N SER A 120 17.83 1.10 -6.49
CA SER A 120 18.94 1.16 -7.44
C SER A 120 19.95 2.24 -6.99
N GLY A 121 21.20 2.12 -7.34
CA GLY A 121 22.20 3.15 -7.02
C GLY A 121 21.80 4.54 -7.50
N ARG A 122 21.05 4.63 -8.62
CA ARG A 122 20.51 5.89 -9.15
C ARG A 122 19.41 6.49 -8.25
N GLU A 123 18.52 5.65 -7.72
CA GLU A 123 17.48 6.09 -6.79
C GLU A 123 18.06 6.56 -5.46
N LEU A 124 19.13 5.87 -4.97
CA LEU A 124 19.84 6.27 -3.78
C LEU A 124 20.56 7.61 -3.98
N ALA A 125 21.24 7.80 -5.11
CA ALA A 125 21.87 9.06 -5.46
C ALA A 125 20.88 10.22 -5.55
N GLY A 126 19.71 9.99 -6.16
CA GLY A 126 18.64 10.98 -6.21
C GLY A 126 18.05 11.34 -4.84
N LYS A 127 17.92 10.37 -3.92
CA LYS A 127 17.51 10.64 -2.53
C LYS A 127 18.54 11.44 -1.78
N LEU A 128 19.82 11.09 -1.93
CA LEU A 128 20.94 11.82 -1.30
C LEU A 128 20.99 13.27 -1.78
N ALA A 129 20.91 13.49 -3.10
CA ALA A 129 20.93 14.85 -3.67
C ALA A 129 19.82 15.72 -3.06
N ARG A 130 18.56 15.25 -3.11
CA ARG A 130 17.42 15.99 -2.52
C ARG A 130 17.59 16.25 -1.01
N GLY A 131 18.07 15.26 -0.26
CA GLY A 131 18.31 15.42 1.17
C GLY A 131 19.42 16.44 1.45
N MET A 132 20.49 16.42 0.68
CA MET A 132 21.58 17.39 0.81
C MET A 132 21.13 18.79 0.44
N ASP A 133 20.35 18.98 -0.64
CA ASP A 133 19.81 20.27 -1.02
C ASP A 133 18.95 20.86 0.11
N GLN A 134 18.09 20.09 0.75
CA GLN A 134 17.31 20.53 1.88
C GLN A 134 18.16 20.93 3.09
N ILE A 135 19.17 20.13 3.41
CA ILE A 135 20.12 20.42 4.52
C ILE A 135 20.91 21.70 4.22
N HIS A 136 21.37 21.89 2.99
CA HIS A 136 22.10 23.10 2.59
C HIS A 136 21.21 24.34 2.68
N ALA A 137 20.00 24.29 2.17
CA ALA A 137 19.04 25.38 2.25
C ALA A 137 18.77 25.78 3.72
N TRP A 138 18.52 24.83 4.58
CA TRP A 138 18.31 25.05 6.02
C TRP A 138 19.55 25.68 6.69
N ARG A 139 20.76 25.20 6.36
CA ARG A 139 22.01 25.76 6.92
C ARG A 139 22.23 27.19 6.51
N VAL A 140 22.04 27.51 5.22
CA VAL A 140 22.17 28.87 4.68
C VAL A 140 21.19 29.82 5.38
N GLU A 141 19.94 29.42 5.50
CA GLU A 141 18.92 30.22 6.18
C GLU A 141 19.26 30.44 7.67
N THR A 142 19.72 29.42 8.36
CA THR A 142 20.12 29.50 9.78
C THR A 142 21.30 30.45 9.96
N LEU A 143 22.31 30.38 9.12
CA LEU A 143 23.49 31.27 9.17
C LEU A 143 23.11 32.72 8.86
N ALA A 144 22.22 32.96 7.90
CA ALA A 144 21.72 34.30 7.58
C ALA A 144 21.01 34.92 8.80
N ARG A 145 20.13 34.21 9.47
CA ARG A 145 19.43 34.69 10.68
C ARG A 145 20.40 35.02 11.83
N LEU A 146 21.44 34.20 12.02
CA LEU A 146 22.46 34.45 13.04
C LEU A 146 23.26 35.71 12.74
N GLY A 147 23.62 35.94 11.47
CA GLY A 147 24.31 37.15 11.03
C GLY A 147 23.50 38.43 11.22
N GLU A 148 22.19 38.38 11.00
CA GLU A 148 21.27 39.53 11.23
C GLU A 148 21.12 39.87 12.72
N GLN A 149 21.17 38.89 13.61
CA GLN A 149 21.09 39.11 15.06
C GLN A 149 22.36 39.78 15.64
N GLU A 150 23.53 39.51 15.04
CA GLU A 150 24.78 40.15 15.46
C GLU A 150 24.88 41.61 14.98
N THR A 151 24.39 41.91 13.77
CA THR A 151 24.39 43.29 13.23
C THR A 151 23.38 44.22 13.88
N GLY A 152 22.28 43.71 14.44
CA GLY A 152 21.29 44.48 15.17
C GLY A 152 21.66 44.80 16.64
N ARG A 153 22.79 44.32 17.14
CA ARG A 153 23.30 44.56 18.50
C ARG A 153 24.43 45.61 18.59
N ARG A 154 24.79 46.24 17.50
CA ARG A 154 25.69 47.40 17.46
C ARG A 154 24.89 48.64 17.22
#